data_a4414227029237227795cd45bf3d0f61
#
_entry.id   a4414227029237227795cd45bf3d0f61
#
_cell.length_a   1.000
_cell.length_b   1.000
_cell.length_c   1.000
_cell.angle_alpha   90.00
_cell.angle_beta   90.00
_cell.angle_gamma   90.00
#
_symmetry.space_group_name_H-M   'P 1'
#
loop_
_entity.id
_entity.type
_entity.pdbx_description
1 polymer ?
#
loop_
_entity_poly.entity_id
_entity_poly.type
_entity_poly.pdbx_seq_one_letter_code
_entity_poly.pdbx_strand_id
1 'polypeptide(L)'
;MLFRSVFEHLFREYGLPKRIRSDNGIPFASAHALHGLSRLAVWWLRLGIEIERIKPGNPQQNGRHERMHRVLKQATARPPAGNMLQQQDKFESFIQEYNYERPHEGIQMKTPAALYEPSKRIYKGLPELQYPFHDRTVVITECGRICLDRRKISVSTVLGGQKVGIKQVDDQIWQVSFMQYDLGYFDMDSCRIEPGPNPFGPRLLTM
;
A
#
# COMPACT_ATOMS: atom_id res chain seq x y z
N MET A 1 -1.81 10.40 -9.25
CA MET A 1 -0.50 10.12 -9.90
C MET A 1 0.69 10.58 -9.05
N LEU A 2 0.63 11.72 -8.39
CA LEU A 2 1.75 12.30 -7.63
C LEU A 2 2.37 11.36 -6.58
N PHE A 3 1.54 10.70 -5.78
CA PHE A 3 2.04 9.78 -4.73
C PHE A 3 2.83 8.61 -5.27
N ARG A 4 2.39 8.02 -6.38
CA ARG A 4 3.09 6.88 -6.97
C ARG A 4 4.50 7.26 -7.45
N SER A 5 4.66 8.41 -8.12
CA SER A 5 5.97 8.86 -8.59
C SER A 5 6.95 9.13 -7.44
N VAL A 6 6.47 9.69 -6.31
CA VAL A 6 7.28 9.88 -5.11
C VAL A 6 7.75 8.53 -4.56
N PHE A 7 6.85 7.55 -4.42
CA PHE A 7 7.24 6.23 -3.95
C PHE A 7 8.17 5.50 -4.92
N GLU A 8 7.96 5.63 -6.23
CA GLU A 8 8.87 5.06 -7.23
C GLU A 8 10.29 5.62 -7.11
N HIS A 9 10.43 6.93 -6.86
CA HIS A 9 11.72 7.55 -6.59
C HIS A 9 12.37 6.97 -5.33
N LEU A 10 11.64 6.95 -4.22
CA LEU A 10 12.12 6.38 -2.96
C LEU A 10 12.50 4.90 -3.09
N PHE A 11 11.72 4.10 -3.84
CA PHE A 11 12.02 2.69 -4.01
C PHE A 11 13.24 2.43 -4.91
N ARG A 12 13.55 3.34 -5.83
CA ARG A 12 14.81 3.29 -6.60
C ARG A 12 16.02 3.63 -5.76
N GLU A 13 15.88 4.57 -4.85
CA GLU A 13 16.95 5.04 -3.98
C GLU A 13 17.21 4.10 -2.80
N TYR A 14 16.16 3.72 -2.08
CA TYR A 14 16.27 2.95 -0.82
C TYR A 14 15.90 1.47 -0.95
N GLY A 15 15.44 1.02 -2.12
CA GLY A 15 14.91 -0.32 -2.32
C GLY A 15 13.47 -0.49 -1.79
N LEU A 16 12.89 -1.67 -2.02
CA LEU A 16 11.52 -1.98 -1.61
C LEU A 16 11.47 -2.37 -0.13
N PRO A 17 10.65 -1.71 0.70
CA PRO A 17 10.44 -2.12 2.08
C PRO A 17 9.67 -3.46 2.14
N LYS A 18 9.80 -4.18 3.25
CA LYS A 18 8.99 -5.39 3.48
C LYS A 18 7.52 -5.04 3.67
N ARG A 19 7.24 -3.94 4.40
CA ARG A 19 5.90 -3.48 4.72
C ARG A 19 5.82 -1.97 4.82
N ILE A 20 4.62 -1.44 4.59
CA ILE A 20 4.32 -0.01 4.80
C ILE A 20 3.12 0.08 5.75
N ARG A 21 3.32 0.77 6.88
CA ARG A 21 2.26 1.13 7.81
C ARG A 21 1.65 2.45 7.39
N SER A 22 0.32 2.48 7.28
CA SER A 22 -0.43 3.69 6.96
C SER A 22 -1.67 3.83 7.84
N ASP A 23 -2.23 5.02 7.86
CA ASP A 23 -3.60 5.23 8.31
C ASP A 23 -4.61 4.64 7.32
N ASN A 24 -5.90 4.81 7.64
CA ASN A 24 -7.00 4.34 6.81
C ASN A 24 -7.54 5.44 5.88
N GLY A 25 -6.82 6.54 5.73
CA GLY A 25 -7.19 7.67 4.88
C GLY A 25 -6.74 7.51 3.42
N ILE A 26 -7.28 8.37 2.57
CA ILE A 26 -6.83 8.54 1.18
C ILE A 26 -5.43 9.17 1.19
N PRO A 27 -4.47 8.67 0.39
CA PRO A 27 -4.60 7.71 -0.72
C PRO A 27 -4.33 6.24 -0.34
N PHE A 28 -4.13 5.92 0.92
CA PHE A 28 -3.64 4.60 1.37
C PHE A 28 -4.77 3.57 1.44
N ALA A 29 -5.98 4.01 1.76
CA ALA A 29 -7.16 3.17 1.82
C ALA A 29 -8.36 3.84 1.13
N SER A 30 -9.40 3.04 0.84
CA SER A 30 -10.66 3.51 0.28
C SER A 30 -11.81 2.79 0.97
N ALA A 31 -12.62 3.51 1.75
CA ALA A 31 -13.68 2.93 2.56
C ALA A 31 -14.74 2.16 1.74
N HIS A 32 -14.95 2.55 0.49
CA HIS A 32 -15.99 1.98 -0.38
C HIS A 32 -15.45 0.93 -1.36
N ALA A 33 -14.15 0.69 -1.38
CA ALA A 33 -13.56 -0.31 -2.28
C ALA A 33 -13.49 -1.69 -1.62
N LEU A 34 -13.42 -2.73 -2.46
CA LEU A 34 -13.27 -4.11 -2.02
C LEU A 34 -12.09 -4.22 -1.03
N HIS A 35 -12.37 -4.77 0.15
CA HIS A 35 -11.43 -4.90 1.27
C HIS A 35 -10.76 -3.59 1.71
N GLY A 36 -11.36 -2.45 1.40
CA GLY A 36 -10.79 -1.14 1.71
C GLY A 36 -9.52 -0.80 0.91
N LEU A 37 -9.19 -1.54 -0.14
CA LEU A 37 -7.99 -1.30 -0.95
C LEU A 37 -8.08 0.04 -1.68
N SER A 38 -6.93 0.69 -1.86
CA SER A 38 -6.76 1.79 -2.79
C SER A 38 -5.91 1.35 -4.00
N ARG A 39 -5.89 2.11 -5.09
CA ARG A 39 -5.00 1.84 -6.22
C ARG A 39 -3.52 1.85 -5.82
N LEU A 40 -3.15 2.69 -4.86
CA LEU A 40 -1.79 2.74 -4.31
C LEU A 40 -1.48 1.47 -3.52
N ALA A 41 -2.41 1.01 -2.69
CA ALA A 41 -2.29 -0.22 -1.93
C ALA A 41 -2.17 -1.45 -2.85
N VAL A 42 -2.97 -1.53 -3.91
CA VAL A 42 -2.87 -2.58 -4.95
C VAL A 42 -1.49 -2.57 -5.60
N TRP A 43 -0.94 -1.41 -5.90
CA TRP A 43 0.39 -1.29 -6.47
C TRP A 43 1.49 -1.74 -5.50
N TRP A 44 1.39 -1.44 -4.20
CA TRP A 44 2.31 -1.95 -3.19
C TRP A 44 2.27 -3.47 -3.07
N LEU A 45 1.07 -4.06 -3.03
CA LEU A 45 0.91 -5.51 -3.03
C LEU A 45 1.60 -6.15 -4.24
N ARG A 46 1.42 -5.57 -5.44
CA ARG A 46 2.09 -6.01 -6.67
C ARG A 46 3.61 -6.02 -6.56
N LEU A 47 4.19 -5.13 -5.77
CA LEU A 47 5.63 -5.06 -5.48
C LEU A 47 6.06 -6.00 -4.34
N GLY A 48 5.13 -6.80 -3.81
CA GLY A 48 5.38 -7.68 -2.66
C GLY A 48 5.62 -6.90 -1.37
N ILE A 49 5.01 -5.71 -1.23
CA ILE A 49 5.04 -4.91 -0.02
C ILE A 49 3.77 -5.20 0.77
N GLU A 50 3.91 -5.64 2.02
CA GLU A 50 2.79 -5.88 2.91
C GLU A 50 2.14 -4.57 3.36
N ILE A 51 0.81 -4.55 3.38
CA ILE A 51 0.04 -3.41 3.88
C ILE A 51 -0.24 -3.63 5.36
N GLU A 52 0.19 -2.71 6.19
CA GLU A 52 -0.10 -2.69 7.61
C GLU A 52 -0.99 -1.49 7.92
N ARG A 53 -2.24 -1.76 8.34
CA ARG A 53 -3.22 -0.74 8.67
C ARG A 53 -3.40 -0.63 10.16
N ILE A 54 -3.41 0.60 10.66
CA ILE A 54 -3.77 0.87 12.06
C ILE A 54 -5.26 0.58 12.29
N LYS A 55 -5.62 0.19 13.51
CA LYS A 55 -7.02 0.04 13.89
C LYS A 55 -7.73 1.39 13.81
N PRO A 56 -8.95 1.46 13.25
CA PRO A 56 -9.75 2.68 13.27
C PRO A 56 -9.88 3.22 14.70
N GLY A 57 -9.74 4.53 14.87
CA GLY A 57 -9.80 5.19 16.18
C GLY A 57 -8.56 5.02 17.07
N ASN A 58 -7.47 4.41 16.56
CA ASN A 58 -6.24 4.21 17.34
C ASN A 58 -5.02 4.89 16.68
N PRO A 59 -4.96 6.22 16.60
CA PRO A 59 -3.86 6.96 15.98
C PRO A 59 -2.52 6.68 16.66
N GLN A 60 -2.50 6.36 17.96
CA GLN A 60 -1.27 6.05 18.72
C GLN A 60 -0.45 4.92 18.09
N GLN A 61 -1.08 4.03 17.31
CA GLN A 61 -0.37 2.98 16.57
C GLN A 61 0.56 3.53 15.48
N ASN A 62 0.37 4.79 15.07
CA ASN A 62 1.26 5.53 14.17
C ASN A 62 2.02 6.66 14.87
N GLY A 63 2.09 6.64 16.19
CA GLY A 63 2.61 7.73 17.03
C GLY A 63 4.09 8.10 16.74
N ARG A 64 4.93 7.15 16.26
CA ARG A 64 6.30 7.45 15.85
C ARG A 64 6.34 8.40 14.65
N HIS A 65 5.49 8.15 13.65
CA HIS A 65 5.36 9.00 12.48
C HIS A 65 4.77 10.37 12.83
N GLU A 66 3.74 10.41 13.67
CA GLU A 66 3.13 11.66 14.14
C GLU A 66 4.13 12.51 14.92
N ARG A 67 4.94 11.89 15.78
CA ARG A 67 6.00 12.58 16.52
C ARG A 67 7.04 13.16 15.59
N MET A 68 7.52 12.40 14.61
CA MET A 68 8.47 12.88 13.61
C MET A 68 7.89 14.07 12.83
N HIS A 69 6.64 13.96 12.36
CA HIS A 69 5.96 15.06 11.65
C HIS A 69 5.82 16.33 12.51
N ARG A 70 5.56 16.18 13.81
CA ARG A 70 5.50 17.34 14.72
C ARG A 70 6.85 18.04 14.81
N VAL A 71 7.93 17.29 14.99
CA VAL A 71 9.29 17.84 15.06
C VAL A 71 9.69 18.50 13.72
N LEU A 72 9.41 17.82 12.59
CA LEU A 72 9.63 18.37 11.25
C LEU A 72 8.91 19.73 11.07
N LYS A 73 7.63 19.80 11.42
CA LYS A 73 6.85 21.05 11.32
C LYS A 73 7.43 22.17 12.19
N GLN A 74 7.88 21.84 13.39
CA GLN A 74 8.53 22.83 14.28
C GLN A 74 9.83 23.36 13.68
N ALA A 75 10.66 22.49 13.12
CA ALA A 75 11.97 22.86 12.57
C ALA A 75 11.87 23.60 11.22
N THR A 76 10.88 23.26 10.38
CA THR A 76 10.90 23.71 8.97
C THR A 76 9.77 24.65 8.57
N ALA A 77 8.64 24.66 9.30
CA ALA A 77 7.47 25.42 8.93
C ALA A 77 7.31 26.76 9.68
N ARG A 78 8.12 27.01 10.72
CA ARG A 78 8.03 28.24 11.52
C ARG A 78 9.39 28.80 11.85
N PRO A 79 9.84 29.90 11.19
CA PRO A 79 9.20 30.50 10.02
C PRO A 79 9.39 29.67 8.75
N PRO A 80 8.46 29.73 7.79
CA PRO A 80 8.66 29.10 6.49
C PRO A 80 9.81 29.80 5.75
N ALA A 81 10.41 29.09 4.78
CA ALA A 81 11.43 29.71 3.93
C ALA A 81 10.78 30.63 2.87
N GLY A 82 11.59 31.54 2.33
CA GLY A 82 11.14 32.51 1.34
C GLY A 82 10.84 31.94 -0.04
N ASN A 83 11.38 30.76 -0.37
CA ASN A 83 11.16 30.06 -1.64
C ASN A 83 11.37 28.54 -1.48
N MET A 84 11.06 27.79 -2.57
CA MET A 84 11.12 26.32 -2.59
C MET A 84 12.53 25.77 -2.34
N LEU A 85 13.57 26.40 -2.88
CA LEU A 85 14.96 25.93 -2.69
C LEU A 85 15.37 26.05 -1.22
N GLN A 86 15.15 27.23 -0.63
CA GLN A 86 15.43 27.43 0.80
C GLN A 86 14.59 26.51 1.69
N GLN A 87 13.36 26.17 1.29
CA GLN A 87 12.54 25.22 2.04
C GLN A 87 13.11 23.81 1.92
N GLN A 88 13.63 23.44 0.75
CA GLN A 88 14.30 22.16 0.54
C GLN A 88 15.58 22.07 1.39
N ASP A 89 16.40 23.11 1.42
CA ASP A 89 17.62 23.18 2.27
C ASP A 89 17.27 22.97 3.76
N LYS A 90 16.16 23.55 4.23
CA LYS A 90 15.66 23.30 5.59
C LYS A 90 15.28 21.84 5.83
N PHE A 91 14.64 21.19 4.85
CA PHE A 91 14.32 19.76 4.96
C PHE A 91 15.57 18.90 4.98
N GLU A 92 16.56 19.21 4.16
CA GLU A 92 17.84 18.49 4.11
C GLU A 92 18.60 18.64 5.42
N SER A 93 18.69 19.86 5.96
CA SER A 93 19.29 20.12 7.26
C SER A 93 18.56 19.36 8.38
N PHE A 94 17.22 19.35 8.35
CA PHE A 94 16.44 18.59 9.30
C PHE A 94 16.68 17.07 9.18
N ILE A 95 16.77 16.54 7.97
CA ILE A 95 17.03 15.10 7.72
C ILE A 95 18.40 14.72 8.29
N GLN A 96 19.41 15.56 8.06
CA GLN A 96 20.76 15.37 8.58
C GLN A 96 20.77 15.34 10.11
N GLU A 97 20.22 16.37 10.75
CA GLU A 97 20.15 16.44 12.22
C GLU A 97 19.35 15.26 12.79
N TYR A 98 18.12 15.03 12.27
CA TYR A 98 17.20 14.04 12.82
C TYR A 98 17.72 12.61 12.70
N ASN A 99 18.33 12.25 11.57
CA ASN A 99 18.73 10.89 11.29
C ASN A 99 20.16 10.58 11.79
N TYR A 100 21.08 11.52 11.77
CA TYR A 100 22.50 11.26 12.02
C TYR A 100 23.03 11.82 13.34
N GLU A 101 22.43 12.87 13.86
CA GLU A 101 22.98 13.59 15.02
C GLU A 101 22.08 13.43 16.26
N ARG A 102 20.76 13.44 16.08
CA ARG A 102 19.81 13.44 17.20
C ARG A 102 19.63 12.04 17.79
N PRO A 103 19.94 11.86 19.11
CA PRO A 103 19.65 10.60 19.79
C PRO A 103 18.15 10.46 20.08
N HIS A 104 17.61 9.26 19.96
CA HIS A 104 16.21 8.95 20.18
C HIS A 104 16.02 7.94 21.31
N GLU A 105 15.29 8.33 22.36
CA GLU A 105 15.00 7.49 23.52
C GLU A 105 14.36 6.15 23.12
N GLY A 106 13.39 6.17 22.19
CA GLY A 106 12.69 4.96 21.72
C GLY A 106 13.55 3.94 20.99
N ILE A 107 14.82 4.26 20.72
CA ILE A 107 15.83 3.38 20.12
C ILE A 107 17.13 3.40 20.95
N GLN A 108 17.00 3.45 22.28
CA GLN A 108 18.13 3.40 23.21
C GLN A 108 19.15 4.50 23.00
N MET A 109 18.69 5.72 22.78
CA MET A 109 19.55 6.91 22.53
C MET A 109 20.47 6.81 21.31
N LYS A 110 20.20 5.86 20.41
CA LYS A 110 20.88 5.79 19.11
C LYS A 110 20.26 6.74 18.12
N THR A 111 20.97 7.06 17.05
CA THR A 111 20.41 7.79 15.90
C THR A 111 19.69 6.82 14.96
N PRO A 112 18.67 7.26 14.20
CA PRO A 112 18.01 6.41 13.20
C PRO A 112 18.97 5.82 12.18
N ALA A 113 19.94 6.59 11.70
CA ALA A 113 20.93 6.15 10.73
C ALA A 113 21.82 5.01 11.25
N ALA A 114 22.10 4.96 12.55
CA ALA A 114 22.88 3.88 13.15
C ALA A 114 22.16 2.51 13.14
N LEU A 115 20.82 2.52 12.96
CA LEU A 115 19.99 1.32 12.92
C LEU A 115 19.40 1.04 11.53
N TYR A 116 19.55 1.98 10.61
CA TYR A 116 18.99 1.85 9.28
C TYR A 116 19.84 0.92 8.42
N GLU A 117 19.20 -0.09 7.85
CA GLU A 117 19.81 -0.96 6.84
C GLU A 117 19.07 -0.80 5.51
N PRO A 118 19.79 -0.48 4.42
CA PRO A 118 19.20 -0.40 3.09
C PRO A 118 18.53 -1.72 2.70
N SER A 119 17.40 -1.63 2.04
CA SER A 119 16.71 -2.82 1.54
C SER A 119 17.50 -3.49 0.42
N LYS A 120 17.68 -4.81 0.52
CA LYS A 120 18.28 -5.63 -0.57
C LYS A 120 17.29 -5.89 -1.72
N ARG A 121 16.01 -5.51 -1.58
CA ARG A 121 14.98 -5.70 -2.59
C ARG A 121 14.98 -4.54 -3.57
N ILE A 122 15.58 -4.73 -4.72
CA ILE A 122 15.71 -3.70 -5.76
C ILE A 122 14.38 -3.51 -6.48
N TYR A 123 13.97 -2.25 -6.70
CA TYR A 123 12.80 -1.92 -7.52
C TYR A 123 13.09 -2.15 -9.01
N LYS A 124 12.44 -3.13 -9.61
CA LYS A 124 12.56 -3.51 -11.03
C LYS A 124 11.27 -3.29 -11.83
N GLY A 125 10.32 -2.51 -11.29
CA GLY A 125 8.98 -2.39 -11.85
C GLY A 125 8.04 -3.50 -11.37
N LEU A 126 6.85 -3.60 -11.99
CA LEU A 126 5.84 -4.58 -11.60
C LEU A 126 6.14 -5.96 -12.21
N PRO A 127 6.20 -7.02 -11.39
CA PRO A 127 6.31 -8.37 -11.90
C PRO A 127 5.04 -8.80 -12.65
N GLU A 128 5.16 -9.73 -13.57
CA GLU A 128 4.01 -10.34 -14.22
C GLU A 128 3.25 -11.24 -13.22
N LEU A 129 1.92 -11.18 -13.27
CA LEU A 129 1.06 -12.06 -12.46
C LEU A 129 0.73 -13.32 -13.26
N GLN A 130 0.93 -14.46 -12.60
CA GLN A 130 0.58 -15.78 -13.12
C GLN A 130 -0.31 -16.49 -12.09
N TYR A 131 -1.26 -17.28 -12.60
CA TYR A 131 -2.25 -18.00 -11.78
C TYR A 131 -2.30 -19.48 -12.18
N PRO A 132 -1.21 -20.25 -11.91
CA PRO A 132 -1.09 -21.63 -12.42
C PRO A 132 -2.10 -22.62 -11.81
N PHE A 133 -2.71 -22.28 -10.67
CA PHE A 133 -3.69 -23.11 -9.96
C PHE A 133 -5.12 -22.63 -10.11
N HIS A 134 -5.38 -21.74 -11.06
CA HIS A 134 -6.70 -21.22 -11.37
C HIS A 134 -7.13 -21.68 -12.76
N ASP A 135 -8.43 -21.81 -12.98
CA ASP A 135 -8.97 -22.28 -14.26
C ASP A 135 -8.77 -21.25 -15.38
N ARG A 136 -8.86 -19.96 -15.02
CA ARG A 136 -8.66 -18.85 -15.97
C ARG A 136 -7.94 -17.68 -15.31
N THR A 137 -7.17 -16.98 -16.10
CA THR A 137 -6.62 -15.66 -15.77
C THR A 137 -7.37 -14.60 -16.57
N VAL A 138 -7.97 -13.63 -15.89
CA VAL A 138 -8.76 -12.57 -16.52
C VAL A 138 -8.24 -11.19 -16.12
N VAL A 139 -8.43 -10.21 -17.01
CA VAL A 139 -8.07 -8.82 -16.73
C VAL A 139 -9.33 -8.07 -16.27
N ILE A 140 -9.24 -7.38 -15.15
CA ILE A 140 -10.29 -6.48 -14.70
C ILE A 140 -10.24 -5.21 -15.56
N THR A 141 -11.38 -4.86 -16.16
CA THR A 141 -11.51 -3.61 -16.94
C THR A 141 -11.28 -2.39 -16.06
N GLU A 142 -10.98 -1.23 -16.66
CA GLU A 142 -10.77 0.02 -15.90
C GLU A 142 -12.00 0.44 -15.05
N CYS A 143 -13.20 0.03 -15.46
CA CYS A 143 -14.42 0.22 -14.68
C CYS A 143 -14.64 -0.84 -13.58
N GLY A 144 -13.66 -1.72 -13.32
CA GLY A 144 -13.68 -2.66 -12.21
C GLY A 144 -14.48 -3.93 -12.45
N ARG A 145 -14.63 -4.38 -13.70
CA ARG A 145 -15.45 -5.54 -14.07
C ARG A 145 -14.62 -6.64 -14.72
N ILE A 146 -14.98 -7.89 -14.44
CA ILE A 146 -14.57 -9.07 -15.19
C ILE A 146 -15.60 -9.32 -16.30
N CYS A 147 -15.13 -9.66 -17.51
CA CYS A 147 -15.98 -10.16 -18.57
C CYS A 147 -15.78 -11.68 -18.70
N LEU A 148 -16.81 -12.45 -18.36
CA LEU A 148 -16.78 -13.90 -18.39
C LEU A 148 -18.06 -14.40 -19.07
N ASP A 149 -17.92 -15.24 -20.09
CA ASP A 149 -19.02 -15.92 -20.79
C ASP A 149 -20.18 -14.95 -21.15
N ARG A 150 -19.82 -13.80 -21.74
CA ARG A 150 -20.72 -12.69 -22.14
C ARG A 150 -21.37 -11.91 -20.98
N ARG A 151 -21.07 -12.25 -19.72
CA ARG A 151 -21.54 -11.52 -18.53
C ARG A 151 -20.47 -10.55 -18.03
N LYS A 152 -20.90 -9.49 -17.37
CA LYS A 152 -20.04 -8.46 -16.78
C LYS A 152 -20.18 -8.50 -15.27
N ILE A 153 -19.19 -9.05 -14.59
CA ILE A 153 -19.17 -9.22 -13.13
C ILE A 153 -18.48 -8.01 -12.50
N SER A 154 -19.17 -7.30 -11.62
CA SER A 154 -18.62 -6.18 -10.87
C SER A 154 -17.71 -6.66 -9.75
N VAL A 155 -16.45 -6.22 -9.75
CA VAL A 155 -15.44 -6.56 -8.73
C VAL A 155 -15.02 -5.32 -7.97
N SER A 156 -14.13 -4.52 -8.53
CA SER A 156 -13.69 -3.27 -7.91
C SER A 156 -12.88 -2.41 -8.90
N THR A 157 -13.16 -1.12 -8.92
CA THR A 157 -12.43 -0.14 -9.76
C THR A 157 -10.98 0.06 -9.35
N VAL A 158 -10.62 -0.23 -8.10
CA VAL A 158 -9.22 -0.11 -7.63
C VAL A 158 -8.31 -1.19 -8.20
N LEU A 159 -8.90 -2.30 -8.67
CA LEU A 159 -8.22 -3.41 -9.35
C LEU A 159 -8.24 -3.26 -10.88
N GLY A 160 -8.74 -2.15 -11.42
CA GLY A 160 -8.75 -1.90 -12.86
C GLY A 160 -7.38 -2.10 -13.50
N GLY A 161 -7.32 -2.79 -14.62
CA GLY A 161 -6.09 -3.15 -15.33
C GLY A 161 -5.29 -4.31 -14.70
N GLN A 162 -5.72 -4.86 -13.56
CA GLN A 162 -5.02 -5.99 -12.93
C GLN A 162 -5.50 -7.33 -13.49
N LYS A 163 -4.55 -8.28 -13.60
CA LYS A 163 -4.85 -9.70 -13.82
C LYS A 163 -5.29 -10.33 -12.50
N VAL A 164 -6.34 -11.11 -12.51
CA VAL A 164 -6.82 -11.93 -11.39
C VAL A 164 -7.01 -13.38 -11.86
N GLY A 165 -6.82 -14.30 -10.93
CA GLY A 165 -7.17 -15.71 -11.13
C GLY A 165 -8.64 -15.93 -10.77
N ILE A 166 -9.34 -16.74 -11.57
CA ILE A 166 -10.67 -17.23 -11.24
C ILE A 166 -10.66 -18.74 -11.26
N LYS A 167 -11.31 -19.34 -10.28
CA LYS A 167 -11.44 -20.78 -10.13
C LYS A 167 -12.89 -21.13 -9.85
N GLN A 168 -13.43 -22.08 -10.61
CA GLN A 168 -14.75 -22.60 -10.35
C GLN A 168 -14.71 -23.48 -9.10
N VAL A 169 -15.53 -23.19 -8.11
CA VAL A 169 -15.57 -23.91 -6.83
C VAL A 169 -16.87 -24.70 -6.67
N ASP A 170 -17.93 -24.28 -7.37
CA ASP A 170 -19.20 -24.98 -7.42
C ASP A 170 -19.92 -24.66 -8.76
N ASP A 171 -21.08 -25.27 -9.02
CA ASP A 171 -21.86 -24.92 -10.20
C ASP A 171 -22.21 -23.42 -10.19
N GLN A 172 -21.84 -22.71 -11.28
CA GLN A 172 -22.00 -21.27 -11.45
C GLN A 172 -21.29 -20.39 -10.42
N ILE A 173 -20.55 -20.93 -9.42
CA ILE A 173 -19.85 -20.18 -8.38
C ILE A 173 -18.35 -20.16 -8.65
N TRP A 174 -17.78 -18.96 -8.69
CA TRP A 174 -16.37 -18.71 -8.99
C TRP A 174 -15.68 -17.95 -7.88
N GLN A 175 -14.52 -18.46 -7.44
CA GLN A 175 -13.60 -17.74 -6.56
C GLN A 175 -12.76 -16.78 -7.39
N VAL A 176 -12.53 -15.59 -6.85
CA VAL A 176 -11.64 -14.57 -7.43
C VAL A 176 -10.45 -14.38 -6.52
N SER A 177 -9.24 -14.54 -7.08
CA SER A 177 -8.00 -14.34 -6.33
C SER A 177 -7.14 -13.26 -6.99
N PHE A 178 -6.54 -12.40 -6.18
CA PHE A 178 -5.53 -11.43 -6.58
C PHE A 178 -4.21 -11.77 -5.91
N MET A 179 -3.22 -12.16 -6.72
CA MET A 179 -1.98 -12.74 -6.22
C MET A 179 -2.27 -13.98 -5.35
N GLN A 180 -1.84 -13.99 -4.09
CA GLN A 180 -2.11 -15.04 -3.11
C GLN A 180 -3.35 -14.77 -2.23
N TYR A 181 -4.12 -13.73 -2.52
CA TYR A 181 -5.26 -13.31 -1.69
C TYR A 181 -6.57 -13.65 -2.37
N ASP A 182 -7.43 -14.37 -1.66
CA ASP A 182 -8.80 -14.60 -2.09
C ASP A 182 -9.64 -13.35 -1.81
N LEU A 183 -10.20 -12.79 -2.86
CA LEU A 183 -11.00 -11.57 -2.78
C LEU A 183 -12.46 -11.85 -2.43
N GLY A 184 -12.94 -13.01 -2.78
CA GLY A 184 -14.34 -13.42 -2.60
C GLY A 184 -14.82 -14.31 -3.72
N TYR A 185 -16.13 -14.46 -3.81
CA TYR A 185 -16.79 -15.32 -4.76
C TYR A 185 -17.78 -14.52 -5.59
N PHE A 186 -18.11 -14.98 -6.77
CA PHE A 186 -19.25 -14.48 -7.53
C PHE A 186 -20.05 -15.62 -8.10
N ASP A 187 -21.33 -15.42 -8.13
CA ASP A 187 -22.29 -16.23 -8.84
C ASP A 187 -22.56 -15.60 -10.21
N MET A 188 -22.65 -16.43 -11.24
CA MET A 188 -22.92 -15.99 -12.60
C MET A 188 -24.27 -15.28 -12.74
N ASP A 189 -25.24 -15.56 -11.88
CA ASP A 189 -26.57 -14.94 -11.93
C ASP A 189 -26.58 -13.55 -11.27
N SER A 190 -25.93 -13.40 -10.13
CA SER A 190 -25.83 -12.11 -9.41
C SER A 190 -24.93 -11.09 -10.12
N CYS A 191 -23.97 -11.57 -10.92
CA CYS A 191 -22.98 -10.75 -11.63
C CYS A 191 -22.22 -9.74 -10.73
N ARG A 192 -22.04 -10.09 -9.46
CA ARG A 192 -21.42 -9.28 -8.44
C ARG A 192 -20.53 -10.11 -7.54
N ILE A 193 -19.38 -9.57 -7.14
CA ILE A 193 -18.54 -10.23 -6.16
C ILE A 193 -19.17 -10.10 -4.76
N GLU A 194 -19.20 -11.23 -4.05
CA GLU A 194 -19.45 -11.29 -2.62
C GLU A 194 -18.09 -11.36 -1.92
N PRO A 195 -17.71 -10.33 -1.16
CA PRO A 195 -16.40 -10.29 -0.52
C PRO A 195 -16.23 -11.44 0.48
N GLY A 196 -15.11 -12.13 0.39
CA GLY A 196 -14.66 -13.05 1.44
C GLY A 196 -14.14 -12.32 2.68
N PRO A 197 -13.58 -13.04 3.66
CA PRO A 197 -12.89 -12.44 4.80
C PRO A 197 -11.82 -11.47 4.32
N ASN A 198 -11.76 -10.28 4.94
CA ASN A 198 -10.82 -9.23 4.52
C ASN A 198 -9.37 -9.59 4.89
N PRO A 199 -8.49 -9.95 3.91
CA PRO A 199 -7.11 -10.32 4.19
C PRO A 199 -6.23 -9.10 4.53
N PHE A 200 -6.71 -7.87 4.28
CA PHE A 200 -6.02 -6.60 4.48
C PHE A 200 -6.60 -5.80 5.64
N GLY A 201 -7.32 -6.46 6.55
CA GLY A 201 -7.86 -5.84 7.76
C GLY A 201 -6.76 -5.28 8.67
N PRO A 202 -7.12 -4.46 9.67
CA PRO A 202 -6.16 -3.90 10.61
C PRO A 202 -5.38 -5.00 11.33
N ARG A 203 -4.11 -5.12 11.03
CA ARG A 203 -3.16 -6.02 11.72
C ARG A 203 -1.92 -5.22 12.04
N LEU A 204 -1.53 -5.21 13.31
CA LEU A 204 -0.19 -4.81 13.71
C LEU A 204 0.66 -6.07 13.71
N LEU A 205 1.60 -6.11 12.81
CA LEU A 205 2.59 -7.17 12.77
C LEU A 205 3.67 -6.85 13.81
N THR A 206 4.01 -7.81 14.65
CA THR A 206 5.14 -7.69 15.58
C THR A 206 6.42 -7.43 14.81
N MET A 207 7.19 -6.44 15.29
CA MET A 207 8.52 -6.13 14.76
C MET A 207 9.53 -7.17 15.21
#